data_f8db46d52804a0d51fd7b5ed3d2e877a
#
_entry.id   f8db46d52804a0d51fd7b5ed3d2e877a
#
_cell.length_a   1.000
_cell.length_b   1.000
_cell.length_c   1.000
_cell.angle_alpha   90.00
_cell.angle_beta   90.00
_cell.angle_gamma   90.00
#
_symmetry.space_group_name_H-M   'P 1'
#
loop_
_entity.id
_entity.type
_entity.pdbx_description
1 polymer ?
#
loop_
_entity_poly.entity_id
_entity_poly.type
_entity_poly.pdbx_seq_one_letter_code
_entity_poly.pdbx_strand_id
1 'polypeptide(L)'
;MKKNGRTGKGVQRWKCPACRLSSTMPQRRRRRERTLEEFLSWLLGPSSQRAADSADDARALRKRIAWCWRIRPRIAPPDARRHTVMADGTYMGHGWCLIITIDGQAGEVLDWQWCAHESKAAYLALFSRLPAPDVLITDGLRGAEAACTQAWPGTRIQRCLVHVQRN
;
A
#
# COMPACT_ATOMS: atom_id res chain seq x y z
N MET A 1 -19.66 15.20 -21.85
CA MET A 1 -20.40 16.08 -20.92
C MET A 1 -20.51 17.46 -21.53
N LYS A 2 -21.72 18.05 -21.58
CA LYS A 2 -21.95 19.43 -22.06
C LYS A 2 -22.14 20.38 -20.88
N LYS A 3 -21.72 21.65 -21.03
CA LYS A 3 -22.00 22.69 -20.02
C LYS A 3 -23.51 22.82 -19.85
N ASN A 4 -24.00 22.90 -18.60
CA ASN A 4 -25.43 22.96 -18.27
C ASN A 4 -25.69 24.01 -17.18
N GLY A 5 -25.43 25.27 -17.51
CA GLY A 5 -25.62 26.39 -16.58
C GLY A 5 -24.68 26.35 -15.36
N ARG A 6 -25.02 27.18 -14.37
CA ARG A 6 -24.29 27.26 -13.09
C ARG A 6 -25.24 26.98 -11.93
N THR A 7 -24.66 26.58 -10.79
CA THR A 7 -25.43 26.51 -9.53
C THR A 7 -25.67 27.91 -8.97
N GLY A 8 -26.56 28.06 -8.01
CA GLY A 8 -26.77 29.34 -7.28
C GLY A 8 -25.51 29.88 -6.59
N LYS A 9 -24.46 29.05 -6.41
CA LYS A 9 -23.13 29.41 -5.92
C LYS A 9 -22.13 29.67 -7.04
N GLY A 10 -22.58 29.88 -8.29
CA GLY A 10 -21.73 30.18 -9.45
C GLY A 10 -20.92 29.03 -10.04
N VAL A 11 -21.06 27.79 -9.53
CA VAL A 11 -20.28 26.63 -9.99
C VAL A 11 -20.84 26.07 -11.29
N GLN A 12 -19.98 25.83 -12.27
CA GLN A 12 -20.36 25.25 -13.56
C GLN A 12 -20.97 23.86 -13.37
N ARG A 13 -22.16 23.65 -13.93
CA ARG A 13 -22.82 22.34 -14.02
C ARG A 13 -22.50 21.71 -15.37
N TRP A 14 -22.44 20.40 -15.38
CA TRP A 14 -22.22 19.57 -16.56
C TRP A 14 -23.35 18.55 -16.67
N LYS A 15 -23.82 18.27 -17.87
CA LYS A 15 -24.87 17.27 -18.13
C LYS A 15 -24.34 16.23 -19.12
N CYS A 16 -24.60 14.96 -18.81
CA CYS A 16 -24.32 13.88 -19.75
C CYS A 16 -25.42 13.85 -20.83
N PRO A 17 -25.11 13.88 -22.12
CA PRO A 17 -26.13 13.80 -23.17
C PRO A 17 -26.79 12.43 -23.25
N ALA A 18 -26.07 11.35 -22.89
CA ALA A 18 -26.58 9.98 -22.95
C ALA A 18 -27.52 9.65 -21.78
N CYS A 19 -27.05 9.82 -20.52
CA CYS A 19 -27.82 9.46 -19.32
C CYS A 19 -28.51 10.66 -18.62
N ARG A 20 -28.40 11.86 -19.18
CA ARG A 20 -28.94 13.13 -18.66
C ARG A 20 -28.50 13.51 -17.25
N LEU A 21 -27.63 12.76 -16.62
CA LEU A 21 -27.12 13.03 -15.27
C LEU A 21 -26.41 14.38 -15.25
N SER A 22 -26.76 15.22 -14.27
CA SER A 22 -26.14 16.53 -14.06
C SER A 22 -25.13 16.46 -12.90
N SER A 23 -23.96 17.04 -13.06
CA SER A 23 -22.87 17.00 -12.09
C SER A 23 -22.09 18.30 -12.05
N THR A 24 -21.55 18.65 -10.88
CA THR A 24 -20.58 19.72 -10.68
C THR A 24 -19.16 19.12 -10.55
N MET A 25 -18.71 18.45 -11.59
CA MET A 25 -17.50 17.63 -11.63
C MET A 25 -16.25 18.23 -10.97
N PRO A 26 -15.92 19.51 -11.13
CA PRO A 26 -14.72 20.06 -10.50
C PRO A 26 -14.75 20.01 -8.97
N GLN A 27 -15.93 20.24 -8.34
CA GLN A 27 -16.06 20.19 -6.88
C GLN A 27 -15.95 18.76 -6.35
N ARG A 28 -16.53 17.76 -7.06
CA ARG A 28 -16.45 16.37 -6.64
C ARG A 28 -15.03 15.83 -6.71
N ARG A 29 -14.27 16.22 -7.74
CA ARG A 29 -12.86 15.86 -7.89
C ARG A 29 -12.02 16.50 -6.80
N ARG A 30 -12.09 17.82 -6.59
CA ARG A 30 -11.38 18.55 -5.54
C ARG A 30 -11.71 18.05 -4.13
N ARG A 31 -12.97 17.67 -3.89
CA ARG A 31 -13.38 17.09 -2.61
C ARG A 31 -12.74 15.71 -2.39
N ARG A 32 -12.65 14.88 -3.44
CA ARG A 32 -11.98 13.57 -3.36
C ARG A 32 -10.47 13.74 -3.15
N GLU A 33 -9.84 14.61 -3.90
CA GLU A 33 -8.42 14.93 -3.75
C GLU A 33 -8.11 15.37 -2.32
N ARG A 34 -8.85 16.33 -1.79
CA ARG A 34 -8.69 16.77 -0.39
C ARG A 34 -8.94 15.65 0.62
N THR A 35 -9.93 14.80 0.40
CA THR A 35 -10.19 13.66 1.29
C THR A 35 -9.08 12.62 1.23
N LEU A 36 -8.47 12.41 0.06
CA LEU A 36 -7.31 11.53 -0.07
C LEU A 36 -6.09 12.12 0.64
N GLU A 37 -5.83 13.41 0.50
CA GLU A 37 -4.77 14.11 1.22
C GLU A 37 -4.97 14.00 2.75
N GLU A 38 -6.20 14.22 3.23
CA GLU A 38 -6.57 14.05 4.64
C GLU A 38 -6.32 12.61 5.12
N PHE A 39 -6.69 11.62 4.31
CA PHE A 39 -6.47 10.20 4.59
C PHE A 39 -4.97 9.86 4.64
N LEU A 40 -4.18 10.31 3.67
CA LEU A 40 -2.74 10.07 3.62
C LEU A 40 -2.02 10.77 4.76
N SER A 41 -2.38 12.02 5.07
CA SER A 41 -1.81 12.76 6.19
C SER A 41 -2.06 12.06 7.54
N TRP A 42 -3.27 11.50 7.71
CA TRP A 42 -3.57 10.70 8.89
C TRP A 42 -2.83 9.35 8.89
N LEU A 43 -2.84 8.62 7.77
CA LEU A 43 -2.23 7.30 7.65
C LEU A 43 -0.71 7.32 7.87
N LEU A 44 -0.04 8.33 7.34
CA LEU A 44 1.41 8.52 7.42
C LEU A 44 1.85 9.36 8.62
N GLY A 45 0.88 9.95 9.34
CA GLY A 45 1.14 10.79 10.49
C GLY A 45 1.35 9.98 11.78
N PRO A 46 1.87 10.63 12.83
CA PRO A 46 2.11 10.00 14.13
C PRO A 46 0.83 9.73 14.94
N SER A 47 -0.32 10.22 14.48
CA SER A 47 -1.59 10.12 15.20
C SER A 47 -2.16 8.71 15.08
N SER A 48 -2.36 8.05 16.22
CA SER A 48 -3.10 6.79 16.26
C SER A 48 -4.56 7.00 15.84
N GLN A 49 -5.20 5.95 15.36
CA GLN A 49 -6.65 5.98 15.05
C GLN A 49 -7.49 6.41 16.26
N ARG A 50 -7.06 6.05 17.48
CA ARG A 50 -7.71 6.49 18.73
C ARG A 50 -7.55 7.99 18.97
N ALA A 51 -6.43 8.58 18.66
CA ALA A 51 -6.24 10.03 18.80
C ALA A 51 -7.09 10.83 17.82
N ALA A 52 -7.29 10.31 16.60
CA ALA A 52 -8.24 10.85 15.63
C ALA A 52 -9.71 10.57 16.02
N ASP A 53 -9.95 9.53 16.82
CA ASP A 53 -11.27 9.10 17.30
C ASP A 53 -11.77 9.86 18.54
N SER A 54 -10.96 10.74 19.13
CA SER A 54 -11.32 11.44 20.39
C SER A 54 -12.32 12.58 20.22
N ALA A 55 -12.75 12.91 19.02
CA ALA A 55 -13.73 13.95 18.74
C ALA A 55 -14.99 13.37 18.07
N ASP A 56 -16.13 14.05 18.23
CA ASP A 56 -17.40 13.77 17.54
C ASP A 56 -17.26 13.65 16.00
N ASP A 57 -16.14 14.12 15.47
CA ASP A 57 -15.75 14.08 14.06
C ASP A 57 -15.21 12.70 13.57
N ALA A 58 -14.87 11.77 14.46
CA ALA A 58 -14.25 10.50 14.07
C ALA A 58 -15.16 9.63 13.19
N ARG A 59 -16.46 9.61 13.50
CA ARG A 59 -17.47 8.92 12.67
C ARG A 59 -17.58 9.59 11.30
N ALA A 60 -17.57 10.91 11.25
CA ALA A 60 -17.63 11.68 10.02
C ALA A 60 -16.37 11.50 9.18
N LEU A 61 -15.18 11.49 9.80
CA LEU A 61 -13.91 11.19 9.16
C LEU A 61 -13.92 9.78 8.55
N ARG A 62 -14.23 8.74 9.34
CA ARG A 62 -14.31 7.36 8.85
C ARG A 62 -15.26 7.21 7.65
N LYS A 63 -16.42 7.84 7.69
CA LYS A 63 -17.37 7.83 6.57
C LYS A 63 -16.82 8.54 5.34
N ARG A 64 -16.10 9.65 5.52
CA ARG A 64 -15.47 10.39 4.42
C ARG A 64 -14.37 9.60 3.74
N ILE A 65 -13.46 9.00 4.54
CA ILE A 65 -12.27 8.28 4.04
C ILE A 65 -12.55 6.83 3.65
N ALA A 66 -13.74 6.28 3.93
CA ALA A 66 -14.07 4.87 3.69
C ALA A 66 -13.79 4.39 2.25
N TRP A 67 -13.92 5.27 1.26
CA TRP A 67 -13.62 4.94 -0.12
C TRP A 67 -12.10 4.87 -0.40
N CYS A 68 -11.25 5.54 0.41
CA CYS A 68 -9.80 5.52 0.26
C CYS A 68 -9.24 4.12 0.51
N TRP A 69 -9.83 3.37 1.43
CA TRP A 69 -9.47 1.96 1.71
C TRP A 69 -9.73 0.99 0.54
N ARG A 70 -10.47 1.43 -0.46
CA ARG A 70 -10.72 0.66 -1.69
C ARG A 70 -9.70 0.95 -2.79
N ILE A 71 -8.83 1.93 -2.58
CA ILE A 71 -7.74 2.22 -3.50
C ILE A 71 -6.74 1.08 -3.38
N ARG A 72 -6.44 0.46 -4.50
CA ARG A 72 -5.37 -0.54 -4.60
C ARG A 72 -4.15 0.17 -5.18
N PRO A 73 -3.12 0.46 -4.38
CA PRO A 73 -1.90 1.02 -4.90
C PRO A 73 -1.30 0.04 -5.91
N ARG A 74 -0.73 0.58 -6.97
CA ARG A 74 0.02 -0.18 -7.96
C ARG A 74 1.47 0.25 -7.82
N ILE A 75 2.33 -0.73 -7.59
CA ILE A 75 3.78 -0.55 -7.69
C ILE A 75 4.17 -1.01 -9.09
N ALA A 76 4.92 -0.18 -9.81
CA ALA A 76 5.55 -0.63 -11.04
C ALA A 76 6.57 -1.72 -10.67
N PRO A 77 6.60 -2.86 -11.38
CA PRO A 77 7.65 -3.83 -11.17
C PRO A 77 9.01 -3.14 -11.30
N PRO A 78 9.98 -3.45 -10.43
CA PRO A 78 11.31 -2.86 -10.56
C PRO A 78 11.92 -3.29 -11.91
N ASP A 79 12.37 -2.33 -12.67
CA ASP A 79 12.99 -2.50 -13.98
C ASP A 79 14.46 -2.94 -13.88
N ALA A 80 15.06 -2.82 -12.70
CA ALA A 80 16.45 -3.12 -12.46
C ALA A 80 16.64 -4.00 -11.20
N ARG A 81 17.70 -4.80 -11.24
CA ARG A 81 18.21 -5.55 -10.10
C ARG A 81 18.58 -4.61 -8.95
N ARG A 82 18.19 -4.95 -7.74
CA ARG A 82 18.59 -4.25 -6.52
C ARG A 82 19.79 -4.94 -5.88
N HIS A 83 20.66 -4.15 -5.26
CA HIS A 83 21.78 -4.72 -4.51
C HIS A 83 21.26 -5.45 -3.27
N THR A 84 20.39 -4.81 -2.51
CA THR A 84 19.83 -5.38 -1.28
C THR A 84 18.31 -5.30 -1.29
N VAL A 85 17.66 -6.41 -1.05
CA VAL A 85 16.22 -6.50 -0.81
C VAL A 85 16.00 -6.95 0.63
N MET A 86 15.12 -6.26 1.33
CA MET A 86 14.65 -6.65 2.65
C MET A 86 13.24 -7.24 2.52
N ALA A 87 12.98 -8.35 3.19
CA ALA A 87 11.66 -8.99 3.21
C ALA A 87 11.23 -9.28 4.64
N ASP A 88 10.01 -8.91 4.97
CA ASP A 88 9.41 -9.13 6.29
C ASP A 88 7.91 -9.33 6.17
N GLY A 89 7.34 -10.09 7.09
CA GLY A 89 5.91 -10.37 7.18
C GLY A 89 5.28 -9.70 8.39
N THR A 90 4.11 -9.13 8.20
CA THR A 90 3.33 -8.51 9.27
C THR A 90 1.94 -9.16 9.37
N TYR A 91 1.61 -9.68 10.53
CA TYR A 91 0.29 -10.22 10.80
C TYR A 91 -0.71 -9.12 11.14
N MET A 92 -1.77 -9.04 10.33
CA MET A 92 -2.81 -8.01 10.44
C MET A 92 -4.02 -8.49 11.29
N GLY A 93 -3.85 -9.59 12.03
CA GLY A 93 -4.91 -10.27 12.75
C GLY A 93 -5.79 -11.18 11.87
N HIS A 94 -6.66 -11.98 12.50
CA HIS A 94 -7.65 -12.83 11.81
C HIS A 94 -7.12 -13.74 10.68
N GLY A 95 -5.88 -14.24 10.79
CA GLY A 95 -5.30 -15.15 9.81
C GLY A 95 -4.86 -14.47 8.51
N TRP A 96 -4.62 -13.16 8.52
CA TRP A 96 -4.04 -12.44 7.40
C TRP A 96 -2.62 -11.97 7.71
N CYS A 97 -1.72 -12.24 6.78
CA CYS A 97 -0.36 -11.78 6.80
C CYS A 97 -0.05 -11.01 5.51
N LEU A 98 0.66 -9.91 5.64
CA LEU A 98 1.20 -9.13 4.53
C LEU A 98 2.71 -9.27 4.52
N ILE A 99 3.26 -9.90 3.49
CA ILE A 99 4.70 -9.92 3.23
C ILE A 99 5.03 -8.74 2.33
N ILE A 100 6.05 -7.97 2.68
CA ILE A 100 6.51 -6.80 1.93
C ILE A 100 7.98 -6.98 1.59
N THR A 101 8.36 -6.57 0.39
CA THR A 101 9.76 -6.41 -0.01
C THR A 101 10.06 -4.95 -0.24
N ILE A 102 11.20 -4.50 0.27
CA ILE A 102 11.70 -3.13 0.10
C ILE A 102 13.13 -3.13 -0.43
N ASP A 103 13.49 -2.09 -1.16
CA ASP A 103 14.88 -1.78 -1.48
C ASP A 103 15.62 -1.38 -0.21
N GLY A 104 16.65 -2.12 0.17
CA GLY A 104 17.40 -1.87 1.39
C GLY A 104 18.25 -0.59 1.37
N GLN A 105 18.44 0.02 0.21
CA GLN A 105 19.15 1.28 0.05
C GLN A 105 18.22 2.48 -0.05
N ALA A 106 17.20 2.39 -0.92
CA ALA A 106 16.27 3.47 -1.16
C ALA A 106 15.09 3.50 -0.17
N GLY A 107 14.81 2.38 0.51
CA GLY A 107 13.64 2.24 1.38
C GLY A 107 12.30 2.17 0.61
N GLU A 108 12.35 2.01 -0.70
CA GLU A 108 11.17 1.93 -1.55
C GLU A 108 10.52 0.55 -1.48
N VAL A 109 9.20 0.49 -1.41
CA VAL A 109 8.45 -0.77 -1.51
C VAL A 109 8.54 -1.28 -2.95
N LEU A 110 9.07 -2.49 -3.12
CA LEU A 110 9.23 -3.14 -4.42
C LEU A 110 7.99 -3.94 -4.81
N ASP A 111 7.45 -4.73 -3.88
CA ASP A 111 6.21 -5.50 -4.08
C ASP A 111 5.70 -6.06 -2.74
N TRP A 112 4.50 -6.63 -2.73
CA TRP A 112 3.91 -7.27 -1.55
C TRP A 112 3.08 -8.49 -1.92
N GLN A 113 2.84 -9.36 -0.92
CA GLN A 113 2.02 -10.54 -1.04
C GLN A 113 1.09 -10.69 0.16
N TRP A 114 -0.22 -10.80 -0.09
CA TRP A 114 -1.18 -11.22 0.92
C TRP A 114 -1.17 -12.75 1.04
N CYS A 115 -1.18 -13.26 2.27
CA CYS A 115 -1.24 -14.69 2.56
C CYS A 115 -1.95 -14.93 3.90
N ALA A 116 -2.32 -16.18 4.17
CA ALA A 116 -2.88 -16.54 5.46
C ALA A 116 -1.81 -16.60 6.56
N HIS A 117 -0.61 -17.02 6.20
CA HIS A 117 0.56 -17.08 7.07
C HIS A 117 1.83 -17.04 6.23
N GLU A 118 2.93 -16.65 6.87
CA GLU A 118 4.24 -16.68 6.23
C GLU A 118 4.65 -18.13 5.91
N SER A 119 4.80 -18.41 4.64
CA SER A 119 5.18 -19.74 4.15
C SER A 119 6.15 -19.62 2.99
N LYS A 120 6.90 -20.70 2.72
CA LYS A 120 7.75 -20.79 1.52
C LYS A 120 6.98 -20.43 0.26
N ALA A 121 5.76 -20.95 0.09
CA ALA A 121 4.94 -20.70 -1.09
C ALA A 121 4.58 -19.19 -1.25
N ALA A 122 4.26 -18.51 -0.16
CA ALA A 122 3.93 -17.09 -0.17
C ALA A 122 5.14 -16.23 -0.54
N TYR A 123 6.31 -16.51 0.06
CA TYR A 123 7.55 -15.83 -0.29
C TYR A 123 7.99 -16.14 -1.73
N LEU A 124 7.86 -17.38 -2.18
CA LEU A 124 8.19 -17.77 -3.55
C LEU A 124 7.32 -17.03 -4.58
N ALA A 125 6.02 -16.92 -4.32
CA ALA A 125 5.10 -16.17 -5.17
C ALA A 125 5.47 -14.68 -5.27
N LEU A 126 5.98 -14.08 -4.20
CA LEU A 126 6.47 -12.71 -4.18
C LEU A 126 7.81 -12.58 -4.91
N PHE A 127 8.78 -13.40 -4.55
CA PHE A 127 10.15 -13.33 -5.09
C PHE A 127 10.20 -13.61 -6.60
N SER A 128 9.33 -14.50 -7.11
CA SER A 128 9.25 -14.81 -8.55
C SER A 128 8.85 -13.62 -9.43
N ARG A 129 8.34 -12.55 -8.84
CA ARG A 129 7.95 -11.32 -9.56
C ARG A 129 9.06 -10.26 -9.59
N LEU A 130 10.15 -10.48 -8.85
CA LEU A 130 11.23 -9.51 -8.68
C LEU A 130 12.53 -10.04 -9.28
N PRO A 131 13.38 -9.18 -9.84
CA PRO A 131 14.76 -9.54 -10.19
C PRO A 131 15.54 -9.99 -8.94
N ALA A 132 16.40 -11.02 -9.10
CA ALA A 132 17.23 -11.53 -8.03
C ALA A 132 18.19 -10.45 -7.50
N PRO A 133 18.18 -10.11 -6.20
CA PRO A 133 19.14 -9.18 -5.61
C PRO A 133 20.51 -9.83 -5.36
N ASP A 134 21.49 -9.04 -4.98
CA ASP A 134 22.77 -9.59 -4.50
C ASP A 134 22.63 -10.12 -3.07
N VAL A 135 21.83 -9.45 -2.24
CA VAL A 135 21.59 -9.80 -0.84
C VAL A 135 20.09 -9.72 -0.50
N LEU A 136 19.57 -10.76 0.13
CA LEU A 136 18.27 -10.74 0.82
C LEU A 136 18.51 -10.58 2.32
N ILE A 137 17.84 -9.61 2.95
CA ILE A 137 17.76 -9.48 4.41
C ILE A 137 16.38 -9.95 4.87
N THR A 138 16.35 -10.90 5.80
CA THR A 138 15.12 -11.46 6.40
C THR A 138 15.32 -11.72 7.90
N ASP A 139 14.24 -11.94 8.63
CA ASP A 139 14.27 -12.30 10.06
C ASP A 139 14.91 -13.68 10.36
N GLY A 140 15.16 -14.48 9.32
CA GLY A 140 15.69 -15.84 9.42
C GLY A 140 14.61 -16.92 9.41
N LEU A 141 13.39 -16.58 8.98
CA LEU A 141 12.34 -17.58 8.79
C LEU A 141 12.74 -18.57 7.68
N ARG A 142 12.76 -19.86 8.02
CA ARG A 142 13.14 -20.93 7.08
C ARG A 142 12.34 -20.92 5.77
N GLY A 143 11.08 -20.47 5.82
CA GLY A 143 10.23 -20.33 4.64
C GLY A 143 10.77 -19.29 3.65
N ALA A 144 11.21 -18.14 4.15
CA ALA A 144 11.80 -17.08 3.34
C ALA A 144 13.16 -17.51 2.75
N GLU A 145 14.01 -18.15 3.55
CA GLU A 145 15.31 -18.66 3.10
C GLU A 145 15.16 -19.72 2.00
N ALA A 146 14.25 -20.68 2.19
CA ALA A 146 13.98 -21.72 1.20
C ALA A 146 13.36 -21.20 -0.09
N ALA A 147 12.54 -20.13 0.00
CA ALA A 147 11.99 -19.44 -1.15
C ALA A 147 13.07 -18.67 -1.92
N CYS A 148 13.97 -17.99 -1.20
CA CYS A 148 15.12 -17.28 -1.77
C CYS A 148 16.04 -18.24 -2.54
N THR A 149 16.44 -19.34 -1.93
CA THR A 149 17.29 -20.37 -2.58
C THR A 149 16.66 -20.89 -3.87
N GLN A 150 15.34 -21.03 -3.89
CA GLN A 150 14.63 -21.51 -5.07
C GLN A 150 14.45 -20.44 -6.16
N ALA A 151 14.04 -19.22 -5.79
CA ALA A 151 13.77 -18.15 -6.74
C ALA A 151 15.06 -17.46 -7.22
N TRP A 152 16.04 -17.33 -6.34
CA TRP A 152 17.25 -16.55 -6.51
C TRP A 152 18.51 -17.32 -6.06
N PRO A 153 18.90 -18.40 -6.75
CA PRO A 153 19.93 -19.34 -6.28
C PRO A 153 21.33 -18.71 -6.05
N GLY A 154 21.58 -17.51 -6.62
CA GLY A 154 22.85 -16.79 -6.42
C GLY A 154 22.79 -15.68 -5.36
N THR A 155 21.64 -15.45 -4.75
CA THR A 155 21.45 -14.39 -3.74
C THR A 155 21.98 -14.84 -2.39
N ARG A 156 22.80 -13.98 -1.75
CA ARG A 156 23.26 -14.18 -0.38
C ARG A 156 22.15 -13.81 0.61
N ILE A 157 21.99 -14.62 1.66
CA ILE A 157 20.99 -14.39 2.70
C ILE A 157 21.68 -13.84 3.94
N GLN A 158 21.19 -12.73 4.48
CA GLN A 158 21.61 -12.13 5.73
C GLN A 158 20.44 -12.03 6.69
N ARG A 159 20.64 -12.43 7.93
CA ARG A 159 19.65 -12.20 8.99
C ARG A 159 19.58 -10.73 9.38
N CYS A 160 18.37 -10.23 9.55
CA CYS A 160 18.12 -8.87 10.03
C CYS A 160 18.68 -8.68 11.45
N LEU A 161 19.61 -7.75 11.62
CA LEU A 161 20.25 -7.48 12.91
C LEU A 161 19.25 -7.00 13.97
N VAL A 162 18.21 -6.28 13.57
CA VAL A 162 17.14 -5.83 14.49
C VAL A 162 16.40 -7.03 15.10
N HIS A 163 16.10 -8.05 14.29
CA HIS A 163 15.46 -9.28 14.79
C HIS A 163 16.41 -10.13 15.63
N VAL A 164 17.70 -10.16 15.28
CA VAL A 164 18.71 -10.87 16.08
C VAL A 164 18.89 -10.24 17.47
N GLN A 165 18.79 -8.91 17.58
CA GLN A 165 18.93 -8.21 18.86
C GLN A 165 17.68 -8.30 19.76
N ARG A 166 16.52 -8.60 19.16
CA ARG A 166 15.26 -8.71 19.93
C ARG A 166 14.96 -10.11 20.46
N ASN A 167 15.68 -11.13 19.99
CA ASN A 167 15.61 -12.54 20.43
C ASN A 167 16.76 -12.86 21.38
#